data_917e1f2e3869e51dec3750644ce762f9
#
_entry.id   917e1f2e3869e51dec3750644ce762f9
#
_cell.length_a   1.000
_cell.length_b   1.000
_cell.length_c   1.000
_cell.angle_alpha   90.00
_cell.angle_beta   90.00
_cell.angle_gamma   90.00
#
_symmetry.space_group_name_H-M   'P 1'
#
loop_
_entity.id
_entity.type
_entity.pdbx_description
1 polymer ?
#
loop_
_entity_poly.entity_id
_entity_poly.type
_entity_poly.pdbx_seq_one_letter_code
_entity_poly.pdbx_strand_id
1 'polypeptide(L)'
;MATGRRGTRPGRSARRPGLPSAVAALACLIVLLPVAVSALSFEEYVQGLTVTPFLSERFEYESNVFQTPNRIRGDMIFKTIPGFLADLTRGPLSLSAGYRAELINYVTLTDQNTQNQSGVFQIRLDMPRLKLQLRDDFTETTDPPGNELSGPVKSQTNVLAPTAEYRLTERFALGASYAWTHVHYPPTSGGSSSPNEQQNQAVQQLDENDQLAGVTLWWKWLPKSDVGLYAQYGSSSFENDSGRDTHREIVGLTLRGDLTAKLTSTFRAGVLHQDSTDTAPAYTGLVLGGGWVYQATERTQITLNTDRSPQASVFESAQYYVSSTAWLGVRHEFPARKVAVWLRVGGGEDAYNTKQLTENGVTTKWRLDTLFGTAVGVDYAIQPWLRTGIEYSFKQRTSNFPQFNYDDNKISGRITLQF
;
A
#
# COMPACT_ATOMS: atom_id res chain seq x y z
N MET A 1 53.93 46.25 -4.81
CA MET A 1 54.12 45.10 -5.68
C MET A 1 53.88 43.83 -4.90
N ALA A 2 52.76 43.19 -5.05
CA ALA A 2 52.49 41.79 -4.67
C ALA A 2 51.12 41.42 -5.26
N THR A 3 51.17 40.58 -6.23
CA THR A 3 50.05 40.12 -7.10
C THR A 3 49.30 38.98 -6.39
N GLY A 4 48.00 39.16 -6.07
CA GLY A 4 47.13 38.13 -5.54
C GLY A 4 46.56 37.26 -6.66
N ARG A 5 46.83 35.98 -6.66
CA ARG A 5 46.24 34.96 -7.54
C ARG A 5 44.82 34.59 -7.00
N ARG A 6 43.81 34.84 -7.82
CA ARG A 6 42.45 34.28 -7.65
C ARG A 6 42.48 32.79 -8.09
N GLY A 7 42.20 31.89 -7.17
CA GLY A 7 41.94 30.49 -7.46
C GLY A 7 40.50 30.31 -7.93
N THR A 8 40.32 29.85 -9.14
CA THR A 8 39.05 29.37 -9.70
C THR A 8 38.71 27.99 -9.13
N ARG A 9 37.59 27.87 -8.43
CA ARG A 9 37.03 26.58 -8.02
C ARG A 9 36.41 25.88 -9.25
N PRO A 10 36.65 24.58 -9.47
CA PRO A 10 36.00 23.84 -10.54
C PRO A 10 34.51 23.62 -10.19
N GLY A 11 33.64 23.92 -11.16
CA GLY A 11 32.21 23.71 -11.06
C GLY A 11 31.88 22.23 -10.86
N ARG A 12 31.06 21.96 -9.86
CA ARG A 12 30.39 20.67 -9.69
C ARG A 12 29.43 20.48 -10.86
N SER A 13 29.72 19.50 -11.72
CA SER A 13 28.79 19.03 -12.72
C SER A 13 27.57 18.42 -12.00
N ALA A 14 26.40 19.01 -12.23
CA ALA A 14 25.14 18.41 -11.82
C ALA A 14 25.00 17.05 -12.50
N ARG A 15 25.05 15.97 -11.74
CA ARG A 15 24.66 14.63 -12.19
C ARG A 15 23.16 14.69 -12.48
N ARG A 16 22.78 14.41 -13.73
CA ARG A 16 21.38 14.18 -14.10
C ARG A 16 20.89 12.98 -13.32
N PRO A 17 19.68 13.01 -12.73
CA PRO A 17 19.11 11.84 -12.09
C PRO A 17 18.99 10.73 -13.15
N GLY A 18 19.62 9.60 -12.93
CA GLY A 18 19.45 8.41 -13.75
C GLY A 18 18.00 7.94 -13.66
N LEU A 19 17.46 7.42 -14.74
CA LEU A 19 16.20 6.70 -14.76
C LEU A 19 16.16 5.69 -13.61
N PRO A 20 15.03 5.57 -12.88
CA PRO A 20 14.94 4.66 -11.75
C PRO A 20 15.32 3.24 -12.17
N SER A 21 16.11 2.60 -11.35
CA SER A 21 16.68 1.25 -11.59
C SER A 21 15.63 0.17 -11.90
N ALA A 22 14.37 0.39 -11.51
CA ALA A 22 13.23 -0.46 -11.85
C ALA A 22 12.93 -0.52 -13.35
N VAL A 23 13.06 0.62 -14.05
CA VAL A 23 12.90 0.66 -15.53
C VAL A 23 14.05 -0.09 -16.21
N ALA A 24 15.25 -0.02 -15.65
CA ALA A 24 16.39 -0.77 -16.15
C ALA A 24 16.26 -2.28 -15.88
N ALA A 25 15.71 -2.69 -14.72
CA ALA A 25 15.43 -4.09 -14.40
C ALA A 25 14.31 -4.66 -15.28
N LEU A 26 13.26 -3.89 -15.56
CA LEU A 26 12.19 -4.27 -16.48
C LEU A 26 12.72 -4.41 -17.92
N ALA A 27 13.61 -3.51 -18.36
CA ALA A 27 14.29 -3.60 -19.65
C ALA A 27 15.21 -4.83 -19.74
N CYS A 28 15.92 -5.19 -18.67
CA CYS A 28 16.72 -6.42 -18.62
C CYS A 28 15.88 -7.70 -18.64
N LEU A 29 14.71 -7.71 -17.97
CA LEU A 29 13.78 -8.85 -18.01
C LEU A 29 13.17 -9.04 -19.41
N ILE A 30 12.84 -7.95 -20.10
CA ILE A 30 12.36 -7.96 -21.48
C ILE A 30 13.46 -8.46 -22.45
N VAL A 31 14.72 -8.22 -22.17
CA VAL A 31 15.87 -8.70 -22.99
C VAL A 31 16.18 -10.19 -22.72
N LEU A 32 15.90 -10.72 -21.54
CA LEU A 32 16.12 -12.14 -21.22
C LEU A 32 14.97 -13.07 -21.67
N LEU A 33 13.78 -12.52 -21.93
CA LEU A 33 12.64 -13.27 -22.50
C LEU A 33 12.86 -13.82 -23.93
N PRO A 34 13.67 -13.22 -24.82
CA PRO A 34 13.85 -13.75 -26.20
C PRO A 34 14.51 -15.12 -26.26
N VAL A 35 15.29 -15.52 -25.26
CA VAL A 35 16.04 -16.80 -25.31
C VAL A 35 15.13 -18.02 -25.07
N ALA A 36 14.04 -17.86 -24.32
CA ALA A 36 13.03 -18.91 -24.11
C ALA A 36 11.86 -18.84 -25.11
N VAL A 37 11.77 -17.75 -25.86
CA VAL A 37 10.64 -17.34 -26.68
C VAL A 37 10.82 -17.66 -28.17
N SER A 38 12.02 -18.02 -28.60
CA SER A 38 12.36 -18.23 -30.02
C SER A 38 11.64 -19.41 -30.72
N ALA A 39 10.76 -20.14 -30.01
CA ALA A 39 10.05 -21.29 -30.59
C ALA A 39 8.54 -21.11 -30.80
N LEU A 40 7.97 -19.95 -30.46
CA LEU A 40 6.53 -19.71 -30.57
C LEU A 40 6.24 -18.59 -31.57
N SER A 41 5.29 -18.80 -32.50
CA SER A 41 4.85 -17.74 -33.41
C SER A 41 4.10 -16.63 -32.65
N PHE A 42 4.15 -15.40 -33.14
CA PHE A 42 3.46 -14.26 -32.52
C PHE A 42 1.94 -14.49 -32.38
N GLU A 43 1.34 -15.18 -33.33
CA GLU A 43 -0.09 -15.56 -33.30
C GLU A 43 -0.42 -16.52 -32.14
N GLU A 44 0.50 -17.42 -31.78
CA GLU A 44 0.32 -18.30 -30.61
C GLU A 44 0.46 -17.54 -29.27
N TYR A 45 1.22 -16.45 -29.22
CA TYR A 45 1.35 -15.63 -28.00
C TYR A 45 0.10 -14.81 -27.68
N VAL A 46 -0.61 -14.37 -28.71
CA VAL A 46 -1.83 -13.56 -28.56
C VAL A 46 -3.02 -14.42 -28.15
N GLN A 47 -3.00 -15.74 -28.49
CA GLN A 47 -4.05 -16.66 -28.04
C GLN A 47 -4.03 -16.83 -26.51
N GLY A 48 -5.16 -16.47 -25.87
CA GLY A 48 -5.31 -16.52 -24.41
C GLY A 48 -5.02 -15.21 -23.69
N LEU A 49 -4.62 -14.16 -24.42
CA LEU A 49 -4.55 -12.81 -23.86
C LEU A 49 -5.95 -12.20 -23.82
N THR A 50 -6.38 -11.78 -22.63
CA THR A 50 -7.61 -11.00 -22.43
C THR A 50 -7.21 -9.61 -21.98
N VAL A 51 -7.66 -8.59 -22.68
CA VAL A 51 -7.49 -7.19 -22.30
C VAL A 51 -8.86 -6.58 -22.05
N THR A 52 -9.05 -6.03 -20.87
CA THR A 52 -10.31 -5.48 -20.39
C THR A 52 -10.11 -4.00 -20.06
N PRO A 53 -10.36 -3.10 -21.02
CA PRO A 53 -10.33 -1.67 -20.73
C PRO A 53 -11.56 -1.25 -19.92
N PHE A 54 -11.39 -0.23 -19.09
CA PHE A 54 -12.48 0.35 -18.32
C PHE A 54 -12.33 1.87 -18.22
N LEU A 55 -13.48 2.51 -18.01
CA LEU A 55 -13.58 3.91 -17.64
C LEU A 55 -14.55 4.04 -16.47
N SER A 56 -14.11 4.68 -15.37
CA SER A 56 -14.98 4.94 -14.24
C SER A 56 -15.02 6.43 -13.94
N GLU A 57 -16.23 6.95 -13.78
CA GLU A 57 -16.48 8.31 -13.28
C GLU A 57 -16.97 8.21 -11.84
N ARG A 58 -16.38 9.01 -10.94
CA ARG A 58 -16.76 9.10 -9.55
C ARG A 58 -17.02 10.54 -9.16
N PHE A 59 -18.14 10.75 -8.51
CA PHE A 59 -18.58 12.03 -7.95
C PHE A 59 -18.55 11.89 -6.44
N GLU A 60 -17.80 12.72 -5.75
CA GLU A 60 -17.61 12.64 -4.30
C GLU A 60 -17.91 14.00 -3.67
N TYR A 61 -18.54 13.99 -2.51
CA TYR A 61 -18.50 15.10 -1.57
C TYR A 61 -17.75 14.63 -0.33
N GLU A 62 -16.70 15.37 0.03
CA GLU A 62 -15.88 15.13 1.23
C GLU A 62 -15.99 16.34 2.15
N SER A 63 -16.36 16.09 3.40
CA SER A 63 -16.66 17.18 4.35
C SER A 63 -15.41 17.82 4.93
N ASN A 64 -14.29 17.10 4.96
CA ASN A 64 -13.04 17.54 5.58
C ASN A 64 -11.81 17.08 4.78
N VAL A 65 -11.60 17.67 3.58
CA VAL A 65 -10.52 17.32 2.65
C VAL A 65 -9.13 17.33 3.31
N PHE A 66 -8.91 18.23 4.26
CA PHE A 66 -7.63 18.39 4.94
C PHE A 66 -7.52 17.59 6.25
N GLN A 67 -8.57 16.89 6.66
CA GLN A 67 -8.61 16.09 7.90
C GLN A 67 -8.10 16.85 9.13
N THR A 68 -8.58 18.06 9.30
CA THR A 68 -8.18 18.99 10.39
C THR A 68 -9.29 19.17 11.42
N PRO A 69 -8.96 19.41 12.72
CA PRO A 69 -9.97 19.65 13.75
C PRO A 69 -10.62 21.04 13.63
N ASN A 70 -9.88 21.97 13.03
CA ASN A 70 -10.31 23.37 12.88
C ASN A 70 -10.20 23.77 11.40
N ARG A 71 -10.95 24.80 11.00
CA ARG A 71 -10.99 25.30 9.62
C ARG A 71 -11.34 24.21 8.61
N ILE A 72 -12.32 23.40 8.99
CA ILE A 72 -12.85 22.30 8.15
C ILE A 72 -13.25 22.85 6.79
N ARG A 73 -12.78 22.22 5.72
CA ARG A 73 -13.10 22.59 4.34
C ARG A 73 -13.54 21.34 3.61
N GLY A 74 -14.81 21.35 3.19
CA GLY A 74 -15.36 20.32 2.32
C GLY A 74 -15.32 20.76 0.86
N ASP A 75 -15.37 19.79 -0.06
CA ASP A 75 -15.48 20.04 -1.49
C ASP A 75 -16.22 18.93 -2.23
N MET A 76 -16.70 19.27 -3.41
CA MET A 76 -17.14 18.30 -4.42
C MET A 76 -15.95 17.93 -5.29
N ILE A 77 -15.75 16.64 -5.52
CA ILE A 77 -14.59 16.10 -6.22
C ILE A 77 -15.08 15.21 -7.37
N PHE A 78 -14.54 15.45 -8.55
CA PHE A 78 -14.79 14.64 -9.74
C PHE A 78 -13.54 13.84 -10.07
N LYS A 79 -13.69 12.53 -10.22
CA LYS A 79 -12.58 11.62 -10.53
C LYS A 79 -12.90 10.83 -11.79
N THR A 80 -12.11 11.06 -12.84
CA THR A 80 -12.12 10.30 -14.08
C THR A 80 -11.03 9.24 -14.02
N ILE A 81 -11.39 7.97 -14.15
CA ILE A 81 -10.49 6.86 -13.90
C ILE A 81 -10.46 5.92 -15.13
N PRO A 82 -9.68 6.24 -16.17
CA PRO A 82 -9.38 5.30 -17.24
C PRO A 82 -8.38 4.22 -16.77
N GLY A 83 -8.52 3.01 -17.30
CA GLY A 83 -7.60 1.93 -17.02
C GLY A 83 -7.82 0.70 -17.87
N PHE A 84 -6.99 -0.29 -17.65
CA PHE A 84 -7.11 -1.62 -18.25
C PHE A 84 -6.60 -2.71 -17.33
N LEU A 85 -7.07 -3.93 -17.56
CA LEU A 85 -6.54 -5.17 -17.05
C LEU A 85 -6.16 -6.05 -18.22
N ALA A 86 -5.05 -6.78 -18.10
CA ALA A 86 -4.59 -7.72 -19.11
C ALA A 86 -4.16 -9.01 -18.41
N ASP A 87 -4.69 -10.13 -18.88
CA ASP A 87 -4.41 -11.46 -18.32
C ASP A 87 -4.06 -12.43 -19.46
N LEU A 88 -3.00 -13.21 -19.24
CA LEU A 88 -2.57 -14.30 -20.11
C LEU A 88 -2.29 -15.52 -19.24
N THR A 89 -2.91 -16.65 -19.58
CA THR A 89 -2.60 -17.93 -18.93
C THR A 89 -2.28 -18.97 -20.00
N ARG A 90 -1.09 -19.56 -19.87
CA ARG A 90 -0.62 -20.58 -20.82
C ARG A 90 0.16 -21.69 -20.13
N GLY A 91 -0.47 -22.85 -20.00
CA GLY A 91 0.12 -23.95 -19.25
C GLY A 91 0.46 -23.53 -17.81
N PRO A 92 1.71 -23.69 -17.37
CA PRO A 92 2.13 -23.31 -16.02
C PRO A 92 2.37 -21.79 -15.84
N LEU A 93 2.40 -21.03 -16.94
CA LEU A 93 2.69 -19.59 -16.94
C LEU A 93 1.40 -18.78 -16.88
N SER A 94 1.32 -17.84 -15.93
CA SER A 94 0.29 -16.80 -15.89
C SER A 94 0.95 -15.44 -15.81
N LEU A 95 0.50 -14.50 -16.64
CA LEU A 95 0.88 -13.09 -16.62
C LEU A 95 -0.37 -12.28 -16.36
N SER A 96 -0.28 -11.30 -15.48
CA SER A 96 -1.33 -10.31 -15.30
C SER A 96 -0.72 -8.91 -15.18
N ALA A 97 -1.37 -7.94 -15.79
CA ALA A 97 -1.00 -6.54 -15.72
C ALA A 97 -2.26 -5.69 -15.57
N GLY A 98 -2.17 -4.64 -14.81
CA GLY A 98 -3.22 -3.66 -14.67
C GLY A 98 -2.64 -2.27 -14.53
N TYR A 99 -3.32 -1.29 -15.10
CA TYR A 99 -2.97 0.12 -14.95
C TYR A 99 -4.24 0.95 -14.85
N ARG A 100 -4.21 1.96 -14.00
CA ARG A 100 -5.23 3.01 -13.93
C ARG A 100 -4.58 4.35 -13.66
N ALA A 101 -5.11 5.39 -14.30
CA ALA A 101 -4.89 6.77 -13.94
C ALA A 101 -6.16 7.31 -13.26
N GLU A 102 -6.02 8.23 -12.32
CA GLU A 102 -7.13 8.88 -11.65
C GLU A 102 -6.93 10.39 -11.72
N LEU A 103 -7.72 11.06 -12.57
CA LEU A 103 -7.72 12.51 -12.72
C LEU A 103 -8.68 13.09 -11.69
N ILE A 104 -8.16 13.88 -10.74
CA ILE A 104 -8.90 14.40 -9.58
C ILE A 104 -9.09 15.89 -9.73
N ASN A 105 -10.34 16.34 -9.79
CA ASN A 105 -10.72 17.73 -9.95
C ASN A 105 -11.62 18.17 -8.80
N TYR A 106 -11.14 19.13 -8.03
CA TYR A 106 -11.89 19.80 -6.96
C TYR A 106 -12.66 21.00 -7.52
N VAL A 107 -13.90 21.21 -7.04
CA VAL A 107 -14.73 22.30 -7.53
C VAL A 107 -14.29 23.65 -6.98
N THR A 108 -13.99 23.72 -5.68
CA THR A 108 -13.59 24.96 -5.01
C THR A 108 -12.11 24.98 -4.63
N LEU A 109 -11.52 23.84 -4.29
CA LEU A 109 -10.11 23.66 -3.94
C LEU A 109 -9.28 23.33 -5.20
N THR A 110 -9.37 24.17 -6.23
CA THR A 110 -8.76 23.89 -7.54
C THR A 110 -7.23 23.81 -7.49
N ASP A 111 -6.60 24.37 -6.49
CA ASP A 111 -5.18 24.24 -6.16
C ASP A 111 -4.78 22.81 -5.74
N GLN A 112 -5.77 21.98 -5.36
CA GLN A 112 -5.58 20.57 -5.01
C GLN A 112 -5.81 19.62 -6.19
N ASN A 113 -6.15 20.14 -7.39
CA ASN A 113 -6.29 19.30 -8.58
C ASN A 113 -5.01 18.51 -8.83
N THR A 114 -5.18 17.21 -9.06
CA THR A 114 -4.04 16.30 -9.14
C THR A 114 -4.34 15.08 -10.01
N GLN A 115 -3.31 14.27 -10.23
CA GLN A 115 -3.43 12.99 -10.90
C GLN A 115 -2.74 11.93 -10.04
N ASN A 116 -3.46 10.83 -9.79
CA ASN A 116 -2.92 9.63 -9.19
C ASN A 116 -2.76 8.54 -10.26
N GLN A 117 -1.86 7.58 -10.02
CA GLN A 117 -1.62 6.47 -10.92
C GLN A 117 -1.35 5.21 -10.13
N SER A 118 -1.78 4.08 -10.64
CA SER A 118 -1.35 2.79 -10.09
C SER A 118 -1.21 1.76 -11.19
N GLY A 119 -0.19 0.92 -11.04
CA GLY A 119 0.11 -0.19 -11.91
C GLY A 119 0.41 -1.45 -11.11
N VAL A 120 0.02 -2.59 -11.61
CA VAL A 120 0.39 -3.89 -11.09
C VAL A 120 0.86 -4.76 -12.24
N PHE A 121 1.95 -5.47 -12.00
CA PHE A 121 2.44 -6.49 -12.93
C PHE A 121 2.77 -7.75 -12.14
N GLN A 122 2.34 -8.90 -12.63
CA GLN A 122 2.59 -10.17 -11.98
C GLN A 122 2.91 -11.25 -13.01
N ILE A 123 3.98 -11.99 -12.74
CA ILE A 123 4.33 -13.24 -13.42
C ILE A 123 4.23 -14.36 -12.40
N ARG A 124 3.55 -15.44 -12.77
CA ARG A 124 3.48 -16.66 -11.98
C ARG A 124 3.83 -17.85 -12.83
N LEU A 125 4.67 -18.72 -12.31
CA LEU A 125 5.04 -19.99 -12.91
C LEU A 125 4.73 -21.12 -11.91
N ASP A 126 3.71 -21.91 -12.23
CA ASP A 126 3.24 -23.02 -11.39
C ASP A 126 3.67 -24.36 -11.99
N MET A 127 4.79 -24.89 -11.51
CA MET A 127 5.29 -26.24 -11.86
C MET A 127 4.93 -27.24 -10.75
N PRO A 128 4.98 -28.56 -11.02
CA PRO A 128 4.54 -29.56 -10.03
C PRO A 128 5.19 -29.48 -8.67
N ARG A 129 6.46 -29.06 -8.60
CA ARG A 129 7.23 -28.93 -7.35
C ARG A 129 7.74 -27.53 -7.06
N LEU A 130 7.75 -26.64 -8.04
CA LEU A 130 8.30 -25.29 -7.90
C LEU A 130 7.25 -24.29 -8.34
N LYS A 131 6.96 -23.33 -7.47
CA LYS A 131 6.16 -22.15 -7.78
C LYS A 131 7.05 -20.93 -7.71
N LEU A 132 7.05 -20.14 -8.75
CA LEU A 132 7.73 -18.85 -8.78
C LEU A 132 6.71 -17.76 -9.04
N GLN A 133 6.85 -16.66 -8.34
CA GLN A 133 6.05 -15.47 -8.58
C GLN A 133 6.95 -14.24 -8.50
N LEU A 134 6.78 -13.34 -9.44
CA LEU A 134 7.28 -11.98 -9.38
C LEU A 134 6.07 -11.04 -9.41
N ARG A 135 5.97 -10.13 -8.47
CA ARG A 135 4.95 -9.10 -8.43
C ARG A 135 5.61 -7.73 -8.29
N ASP A 136 5.13 -6.78 -9.06
CA ASP A 136 5.52 -5.37 -9.00
C ASP A 136 4.26 -4.52 -8.88
N ASP A 137 4.20 -3.71 -7.82
CA ASP A 137 3.10 -2.79 -7.55
C ASP A 137 3.65 -1.36 -7.53
N PHE A 138 3.20 -0.53 -8.45
CA PHE A 138 3.48 0.90 -8.48
C PHE A 138 2.24 1.70 -8.08
N THR A 139 2.41 2.68 -7.21
CA THR A 139 1.35 3.61 -6.81
C THR A 139 1.91 5.02 -6.68
N GLU A 140 1.30 5.97 -7.38
CA GLU A 140 1.44 7.40 -7.14
C GLU A 140 0.10 7.91 -6.63
N THR A 141 0.07 8.48 -5.42
CA THR A 141 -1.16 8.95 -4.79
C THR A 141 -0.95 10.26 -4.07
N THR A 142 -2.04 10.99 -3.85
CA THR A 142 -2.09 12.17 -2.98
C THR A 142 -2.77 11.88 -1.64
N ASP A 143 -3.18 10.63 -1.41
CA ASP A 143 -3.70 10.23 -0.09
C ASP A 143 -2.59 10.36 0.96
N PRO A 144 -2.87 10.88 2.17
CA PRO A 144 -1.87 11.00 3.21
C PRO A 144 -1.26 9.64 3.55
N PRO A 145 0.08 9.54 3.63
CA PRO A 145 0.73 8.31 4.05
C PRO A 145 0.48 8.05 5.54
N GLY A 146 0.10 6.83 5.88
CA GLY A 146 -0.19 6.45 7.27
C GLY A 146 -1.35 7.22 7.88
N ASN A 147 -1.36 7.28 9.20
CA ASN A 147 -2.43 7.92 9.97
C ASN A 147 -1.99 9.23 10.63
N GLU A 148 -0.73 9.64 10.48
CA GLU A 148 -0.19 10.83 11.14
C GLU A 148 -0.50 12.13 10.42
N LEU A 149 -0.42 12.10 9.11
CA LEU A 149 -0.57 13.26 8.25
C LEU A 149 -2.03 13.56 7.99
N SER A 150 -2.31 14.81 7.77
CA SER A 150 -3.63 15.32 7.40
C SER A 150 -3.56 16.04 6.06
N GLY A 151 -4.58 15.84 5.24
CA GLY A 151 -4.70 16.43 3.91
C GLY A 151 -3.86 15.73 2.83
N PRO A 152 -4.01 16.19 1.58
CA PRO A 152 -3.34 15.60 0.43
C PRO A 152 -1.81 15.71 0.51
N VAL A 153 -1.11 14.58 0.37
CA VAL A 153 0.36 14.50 0.31
C VAL A 153 0.74 13.59 -0.86
N LYS A 154 1.47 14.13 -1.82
CA LYS A 154 1.91 13.34 -2.98
C LYS A 154 3.01 12.36 -2.57
N SER A 155 2.82 11.08 -2.90
CA SER A 155 3.80 10.03 -2.69
C SER A 155 3.85 9.08 -3.88
N GLN A 156 5.00 8.49 -4.11
CA GLN A 156 5.25 7.43 -5.08
C GLN A 156 5.79 6.22 -4.33
N THR A 157 5.16 5.07 -4.51
CA THR A 157 5.59 3.81 -3.91
C THR A 157 5.74 2.76 -4.98
N ASN A 158 6.86 2.06 -4.99
CA ASN A 158 7.06 0.87 -5.81
C ASN A 158 7.43 -0.30 -4.92
N VAL A 159 6.78 -1.45 -5.13
CA VAL A 159 7.02 -2.69 -4.37
C VAL A 159 7.30 -3.82 -5.34
N LEU A 160 8.53 -4.30 -5.36
CA LEU A 160 8.94 -5.48 -6.12
C LEU A 160 9.07 -6.68 -5.18
N ALA A 161 8.29 -7.73 -5.42
CA ALA A 161 8.17 -8.86 -4.52
C ALA A 161 8.29 -10.22 -5.25
N PRO A 162 9.51 -10.74 -5.47
CA PRO A 162 9.71 -12.11 -5.90
C PRO A 162 9.49 -13.12 -4.77
N THR A 163 8.85 -14.23 -5.09
CA THR A 163 8.70 -15.38 -4.20
C THR A 163 8.99 -16.69 -4.92
N ALA A 164 9.52 -17.64 -4.18
CA ALA A 164 9.74 -19.00 -4.65
C ALA A 164 9.27 -19.99 -3.60
N GLU A 165 8.58 -21.05 -4.02
CA GLU A 165 8.17 -22.13 -3.13
C GLU A 165 8.52 -23.47 -3.78
N TYR A 166 9.32 -24.27 -3.06
CA TYR A 166 9.72 -25.60 -3.52
C TYR A 166 9.12 -26.67 -2.61
N ARG A 167 8.37 -27.61 -3.20
CA ARG A 167 7.78 -28.75 -2.51
C ARG A 167 8.84 -29.83 -2.27
N LEU A 168 9.27 -29.96 -1.01
CA LEU A 168 10.24 -30.97 -0.57
C LEU A 168 9.61 -32.36 -0.56
N THR A 169 8.42 -32.48 0.03
CA THR A 169 7.63 -33.71 0.11
C THR A 169 6.15 -33.37 -0.10
N GLU A 170 5.27 -34.35 -0.01
CA GLU A 170 3.81 -34.09 -0.07
C GLU A 170 3.29 -33.23 1.08
N ARG A 171 4.02 -33.18 2.20
CA ARG A 171 3.63 -32.46 3.41
C ARG A 171 4.48 -31.22 3.71
N PHE A 172 5.66 -31.12 3.15
CA PHE A 172 6.58 -30.03 3.45
C PHE A 172 6.98 -29.25 2.19
N ALA A 173 6.98 -27.94 2.31
CA ALA A 173 7.53 -27.05 1.30
C ALA A 173 8.42 -25.98 1.92
N LEU A 174 9.43 -25.54 1.19
CA LEU A 174 10.30 -24.44 1.57
C LEU A 174 9.95 -23.23 0.70
N GLY A 175 9.64 -22.12 1.34
CA GLY A 175 9.39 -20.83 0.72
C GLY A 175 10.57 -19.90 0.91
N ALA A 176 10.86 -19.10 -0.11
CA ALA A 176 11.75 -17.95 -0.03
C ALA A 176 10.98 -16.72 -0.55
N SER A 177 11.18 -15.58 0.08
CA SER A 177 10.56 -14.31 -0.30
C SER A 177 11.57 -13.19 -0.22
N TYR A 178 11.42 -12.23 -1.09
CA TYR A 178 12.11 -10.95 -1.00
C TYR A 178 11.10 -9.86 -1.34
N ALA A 179 11.17 -8.73 -0.68
CA ALA A 179 10.44 -7.52 -1.03
C ALA A 179 11.39 -6.35 -1.01
N TRP A 180 11.35 -5.54 -2.05
CA TRP A 180 11.98 -4.24 -2.11
C TRP A 180 10.90 -3.19 -2.28
N THR A 181 10.83 -2.26 -1.33
CA THR A 181 9.90 -1.14 -1.34
C THR A 181 10.69 0.15 -1.45
N HIS A 182 10.35 0.97 -2.42
CA HIS A 182 10.87 2.32 -2.54
C HIS A 182 9.73 3.31 -2.39
N VAL A 183 9.86 4.22 -1.42
CA VAL A 183 8.89 5.30 -1.17
C VAL A 183 9.58 6.63 -1.41
N HIS A 184 8.96 7.48 -2.21
CA HIS A 184 9.46 8.81 -2.55
C HIS A 184 8.37 9.86 -2.42
N TYR A 185 8.68 10.97 -1.77
CA TYR A 185 7.82 12.13 -1.62
C TYR A 185 8.34 13.28 -2.48
N PRO A 186 7.83 13.44 -3.73
CA PRO A 186 8.33 14.47 -4.62
C PRO A 186 8.08 15.87 -4.05
N PRO A 187 9.03 16.80 -4.23
CA PRO A 187 8.85 18.17 -3.80
C PRO A 187 7.67 18.79 -4.56
N THR A 188 6.73 19.40 -3.84
CA THR A 188 5.60 20.11 -4.45
C THR A 188 6.06 21.46 -5.00
N SER A 189 5.75 21.73 -6.26
CA SER A 189 6.05 22.99 -6.95
C SER A 189 5.03 24.08 -6.59
N GLY A 190 4.72 24.28 -5.33
CA GLY A 190 3.78 25.32 -4.87
C GLY A 190 4.53 26.43 -4.13
N GLY A 191 4.23 27.68 -4.46
CA GLY A 191 4.92 28.82 -3.87
C GLY A 191 4.80 28.90 -2.35
N SER A 192 5.79 29.47 -1.69
CA SER A 192 6.18 29.43 -0.27
C SER A 192 5.18 29.93 0.80
N SER A 193 3.88 29.78 0.62
CA SER A 193 2.86 30.22 1.59
C SER A 193 1.73 29.21 1.87
N SER A 194 1.85 27.97 1.38
CA SER A 194 0.85 26.93 1.66
C SER A 194 1.12 26.29 3.03
N PRO A 195 0.09 26.03 3.87
CA PRO A 195 0.24 25.26 5.11
C PRO A 195 0.85 23.87 4.89
N ASN A 196 0.84 23.37 3.66
CA ASN A 196 1.35 22.06 3.24
C ASN A 196 2.87 22.02 3.03
N GLU A 197 3.58 23.16 2.95
CA GLU A 197 5.04 23.14 2.69
C GLU A 197 5.85 22.59 3.85
N GLN A 198 5.54 22.96 5.09
CA GLN A 198 6.21 22.40 6.25
C GLN A 198 5.93 20.89 6.38
N GLN A 199 4.71 20.49 6.05
CA GLN A 199 4.32 19.08 6.03
C GLN A 199 5.04 18.32 4.91
N ASN A 200 5.16 18.92 3.72
CA ASN A 200 5.86 18.31 2.59
C ASN A 200 7.38 18.17 2.85
N GLN A 201 8.00 19.12 3.55
CA GLN A 201 9.41 18.99 3.97
C GLN A 201 9.58 17.88 5.02
N ALA A 202 8.66 17.77 5.97
CA ALA A 202 8.70 16.72 6.99
C ALA A 202 8.55 15.31 6.37
N VAL A 203 7.71 15.15 5.34
CA VAL A 203 7.52 13.84 4.71
C VAL A 203 8.69 13.43 3.82
N GLN A 204 9.48 14.36 3.28
CA GLN A 204 10.68 14.01 2.50
C GLN A 204 11.75 13.29 3.35
N GLN A 205 11.71 13.42 4.68
CA GLN A 205 12.53 12.62 5.58
C GLN A 205 12.13 11.13 5.59
N LEU A 206 10.95 10.81 5.04
CA LEU A 206 10.45 9.44 4.90
C LEU A 206 10.72 8.84 3.52
N ASP A 207 11.51 9.50 2.64
CA ASP A 207 12.01 8.87 1.43
C ASP A 207 12.83 7.65 1.82
N GLU A 208 12.32 6.45 1.46
CA GLU A 208 12.78 5.19 2.04
C GLU A 208 13.04 4.14 0.98
N ASN A 209 14.14 3.40 1.18
CA ASN A 209 14.41 2.13 0.52
C ASN A 209 14.34 1.01 1.55
N ASP A 210 13.29 0.21 1.50
CA ASP A 210 13.07 -0.91 2.41
C ASP A 210 13.30 -2.25 1.71
N GLN A 211 14.04 -3.15 2.34
CA GLN A 211 14.34 -4.49 1.86
C GLN A 211 13.99 -5.50 2.93
N LEU A 212 13.28 -6.56 2.53
CA LEU A 212 12.88 -7.63 3.44
C LEU A 212 13.07 -8.98 2.76
N ALA A 213 14.00 -9.78 3.23
CA ALA A 213 14.22 -11.16 2.79
C ALA A 213 13.65 -12.14 3.81
N GLY A 214 13.10 -13.25 3.36
CA GLY A 214 12.50 -14.22 4.26
C GLY A 214 12.54 -15.65 3.76
N VAL A 215 12.48 -16.57 4.70
CA VAL A 215 12.31 -18.00 4.47
C VAL A 215 11.15 -18.52 5.28
N THR A 216 10.43 -19.50 4.74
CA THR A 216 9.29 -20.14 5.44
C THR A 216 9.34 -21.63 5.22
N LEU A 217 9.28 -22.38 6.29
CA LEU A 217 9.09 -23.83 6.24
C LEU A 217 7.60 -24.11 6.43
N TRP A 218 6.95 -24.58 5.38
CA TRP A 218 5.54 -24.91 5.37
C TRP A 218 5.31 -26.38 5.70
N TRP A 219 4.32 -26.62 6.53
CA TRP A 219 3.78 -27.93 6.82
C TRP A 219 2.30 -27.98 6.46
N LYS A 220 1.93 -28.90 5.58
CA LYS A 220 0.55 -29.17 5.20
C LYS A 220 -0.19 -29.83 6.38
N TRP A 221 -0.85 -29.00 7.17
CA TRP A 221 -1.58 -29.41 8.37
C TRP A 221 -2.93 -30.02 8.03
N LEU A 222 -3.69 -29.41 7.11
CA LEU A 222 -4.96 -29.92 6.57
C LEU A 222 -4.84 -30.10 5.05
N PRO A 223 -5.78 -30.81 4.41
CA PRO A 223 -5.72 -31.02 2.94
C PRO A 223 -5.61 -29.72 2.13
N LYS A 224 -6.16 -28.62 2.63
CA LYS A 224 -6.21 -27.32 1.98
C LYS A 224 -5.57 -26.19 2.80
N SER A 225 -4.85 -26.51 3.88
CA SER A 225 -4.25 -25.49 4.77
C SER A 225 -2.84 -25.86 5.16
N ASP A 226 -1.97 -24.87 5.11
CA ASP A 226 -0.57 -24.97 5.49
C ASP A 226 -0.30 -24.09 6.71
N VAL A 227 0.46 -24.60 7.67
CA VAL A 227 1.09 -23.84 8.76
C VAL A 227 2.56 -23.69 8.43
N GLY A 228 3.11 -22.51 8.63
CA GLY A 228 4.52 -22.23 8.37
C GLY A 228 5.24 -21.62 9.57
N LEU A 229 6.49 -22.01 9.76
CA LEU A 229 7.46 -21.28 10.57
C LEU A 229 8.23 -20.36 9.64
N TYR A 230 8.27 -19.07 9.93
CA TYR A 230 8.99 -18.12 9.09
C TYR A 230 10.03 -17.33 9.89
N ALA A 231 11.08 -16.93 9.17
CA ALA A 231 12.07 -15.98 9.64
C ALA A 231 12.34 -14.97 8.51
N GLN A 232 12.45 -13.70 8.87
CA GLN A 232 12.70 -12.60 7.94
C GLN A 232 13.78 -11.68 8.51
N TYR A 233 14.60 -11.14 7.62
CA TYR A 233 15.56 -10.09 7.91
C TYR A 233 15.34 -8.94 6.93
N GLY A 234 15.37 -7.71 7.42
CA GLY A 234 15.17 -6.52 6.60
C GLY A 234 15.98 -5.34 7.06
N SER A 235 16.10 -4.38 6.17
CA SER A 235 16.72 -3.08 6.43
C SER A 235 15.94 -1.99 5.71
N SER A 236 15.71 -0.88 6.40
CA SER A 236 15.18 0.35 5.82
C SER A 236 16.28 1.41 5.87
N SER A 237 16.50 2.08 4.74
CA SER A 237 17.42 3.22 4.63
C SER A 237 16.66 4.45 4.17
N PHE A 238 16.83 5.56 4.89
CA PHE A 238 16.17 6.82 4.62
C PHE A 238 17.12 7.76 3.88
N GLU A 239 16.73 8.19 2.67
CA GLU A 239 17.61 8.94 1.78
C GLU A 239 18.01 10.31 2.32
N ASN A 240 17.12 10.94 3.09
CA ASN A 240 17.28 12.30 3.60
C ASN A 240 17.60 12.37 5.10
N ASP A 241 17.56 11.24 5.82
CA ASP A 241 17.86 11.14 7.25
C ASP A 241 18.40 9.76 7.62
N SER A 242 19.70 9.54 7.44
CA SER A 242 20.36 8.26 7.76
C SER A 242 20.32 7.89 9.26
N GLY A 243 20.01 8.83 10.15
CA GLY A 243 19.79 8.56 11.57
C GLY A 243 18.54 7.70 11.84
N ARG A 244 17.66 7.54 10.84
CA ARG A 244 16.47 6.71 10.89
C ARG A 244 16.65 5.32 10.31
N ASP A 245 17.81 5.01 9.75
CA ASP A 245 18.07 3.70 9.17
C ASP A 245 17.87 2.60 10.22
N THR A 246 17.18 1.54 9.82
CA THR A 246 16.84 0.44 10.73
C THR A 246 17.19 -0.91 10.14
N HIS A 247 17.48 -1.85 11.06
CA HIS A 247 17.55 -3.27 10.76
C HIS A 247 16.48 -4.00 11.58
N ARG A 248 15.86 -5.01 10.98
CA ARG A 248 14.79 -5.76 11.65
C ARG A 248 14.89 -7.24 11.40
N GLU A 249 14.56 -7.99 12.44
CA GLU A 249 14.46 -9.44 12.44
C GLU A 249 13.06 -9.85 12.88
N ILE A 250 12.46 -10.79 12.18
CA ILE A 250 11.12 -11.27 12.50
C ILE A 250 11.15 -12.79 12.49
N VAL A 251 10.65 -13.40 13.57
CA VAL A 251 10.43 -14.85 13.62
C VAL A 251 9.01 -15.11 14.07
N GLY A 252 8.32 -16.04 13.41
CA GLY A 252 6.92 -16.28 13.74
C GLY A 252 6.29 -17.45 13.02
N LEU A 253 4.98 -17.56 13.22
CA LEU A 253 4.13 -18.58 12.63
C LEU A 253 3.20 -17.94 11.60
N THR A 254 2.93 -18.64 10.52
CA THR A 254 1.98 -18.24 9.49
C THR A 254 1.03 -19.40 9.18
N LEU A 255 -0.19 -19.05 8.79
CA LEU A 255 -1.25 -19.97 8.40
C LEU A 255 -1.85 -19.47 7.08
N ARG A 256 -2.08 -20.38 6.15
CA ARG A 256 -2.79 -20.05 4.90
C ARG A 256 -3.68 -21.21 4.45
N GLY A 257 -4.78 -20.88 3.81
CA GLY A 257 -5.66 -21.84 3.14
C GLY A 257 -7.05 -21.97 3.76
N ASP A 258 -7.77 -23.01 3.35
CA ASP A 258 -9.15 -23.25 3.77
C ASP A 258 -9.16 -24.04 5.08
N LEU A 259 -9.51 -23.40 6.20
CA LEU A 259 -9.66 -24.03 7.50
C LEU A 259 -10.92 -24.89 7.56
N THR A 260 -11.96 -24.46 6.87
CA THR A 260 -13.20 -25.20 6.66
C THR A 260 -13.69 -24.99 5.23
N ALA A 261 -14.76 -25.67 4.83
CA ALA A 261 -15.39 -25.44 3.53
C ALA A 261 -15.89 -23.99 3.32
N LYS A 262 -16.05 -23.24 4.40
CA LYS A 262 -16.57 -21.85 4.38
C LYS A 262 -15.59 -20.80 4.88
N LEU A 263 -14.46 -21.18 5.48
CA LEU A 263 -13.52 -20.26 6.09
C LEU A 263 -12.14 -20.41 5.47
N THR A 264 -11.71 -19.40 4.74
CA THR A 264 -10.33 -19.25 4.25
C THR A 264 -9.60 -18.26 5.14
N SER A 265 -8.35 -18.56 5.47
CA SER A 265 -7.50 -17.73 6.32
C SER A 265 -6.13 -17.51 5.69
N THR A 266 -5.62 -16.31 5.86
CA THR A 266 -4.21 -15.97 5.70
C THR A 266 -3.81 -15.18 6.94
N PHE A 267 -2.97 -15.74 7.80
CA PHE A 267 -2.60 -15.13 9.08
C PHE A 267 -1.13 -15.34 9.36
N ARG A 268 -0.50 -14.33 9.94
CA ARG A 268 0.87 -14.40 10.46
C ARG A 268 0.93 -13.72 11.82
N ALA A 269 1.73 -14.30 12.71
CA ALA A 269 2.06 -13.74 14.00
C ALA A 269 3.54 -13.97 14.27
N GLY A 270 4.25 -12.95 14.74
CA GLY A 270 5.68 -13.06 15.01
C GLY A 270 6.15 -12.04 16.03
N VAL A 271 7.35 -12.26 16.50
CA VAL A 271 8.10 -11.27 17.27
C VAL A 271 9.06 -10.57 16.32
N LEU A 272 8.98 -9.24 16.30
CA LEU A 272 9.88 -8.38 15.58
C LEU A 272 10.83 -7.72 16.56
N HIS A 273 12.12 -7.77 16.22
CA HIS A 273 13.17 -6.95 16.82
C HIS A 273 13.69 -6.00 15.76
N GLN A 274 13.71 -4.70 16.08
CA GLN A 274 14.17 -3.65 15.20
C GLN A 274 15.13 -2.74 15.95
N ASP A 275 16.34 -2.62 15.41
CA ASP A 275 17.37 -1.69 15.88
C ASP A 275 17.48 -0.52 14.91
N SER A 276 17.85 0.64 15.42
CA SER A 276 18.23 1.80 14.64
C SER A 276 19.74 1.98 14.67
N THR A 277 20.27 2.58 13.59
CA THR A 277 21.71 2.78 13.46
C THR A 277 22.25 3.89 14.36
N ASP A 278 21.43 4.82 14.89
CA ASP A 278 21.97 5.96 15.64
C ASP A 278 21.29 6.18 17.01
N THR A 279 20.17 6.86 17.09
CA THR A 279 19.63 7.33 18.38
C THR A 279 18.20 6.85 18.68
N ALA A 280 17.57 6.17 17.72
CA ALA A 280 16.23 5.66 17.90
C ALA A 280 16.21 4.52 18.92
N PRO A 281 15.24 4.49 19.80
CA PRO A 281 15.07 3.36 20.69
C PRO A 281 14.72 2.12 19.88
N ALA A 282 15.39 1.00 20.19
CA ALA A 282 15.06 -0.30 19.62
C ALA A 282 13.60 -0.67 19.94
N TYR A 283 12.95 -1.34 18.99
CA TYR A 283 11.62 -1.91 19.19
C TYR A 283 11.71 -3.43 19.27
N THR A 284 11.08 -4.01 20.29
CA THR A 284 10.83 -5.45 20.34
C THR A 284 9.36 -5.67 20.70
N GLY A 285 8.65 -6.33 19.82
CA GLY A 285 7.22 -6.52 20.04
C GLY A 285 6.55 -7.48 19.08
N LEU A 286 5.27 -7.73 19.37
CA LEU A 286 4.43 -8.59 18.56
C LEU A 286 4.03 -7.88 17.27
N VAL A 287 4.19 -8.57 16.14
CA VAL A 287 3.64 -8.21 14.84
C VAL A 287 2.59 -9.22 14.43
N LEU A 288 1.48 -8.72 13.89
CA LEU A 288 0.35 -9.53 13.45
C LEU A 288 -0.08 -9.05 12.07
N GLY A 289 -0.52 -9.97 11.24
CA GLY A 289 -1.15 -9.62 9.97
C GLY A 289 -2.07 -10.75 9.56
N GLY A 290 -3.29 -10.43 9.10
CA GLY A 290 -4.18 -11.51 8.70
C GLY A 290 -5.45 -11.06 8.04
N GLY A 291 -5.97 -11.97 7.22
CA GLY A 291 -7.25 -11.87 6.56
C GLY A 291 -8.02 -13.18 6.70
N TRP A 292 -9.28 -13.06 7.05
CA TRP A 292 -10.23 -14.18 7.10
C TRP A 292 -11.41 -13.86 6.20
N VAL A 293 -11.77 -14.83 5.40
CA VAL A 293 -12.95 -14.78 4.52
C VAL A 293 -13.88 -15.91 4.91
N TYR A 294 -15.04 -15.56 5.44
CA TYR A 294 -16.08 -16.51 5.82
C TYR A 294 -17.27 -16.42 4.88
N GLN A 295 -17.50 -17.48 4.10
CA GLN A 295 -18.64 -17.60 3.22
C GLN A 295 -19.85 -18.09 4.01
N ALA A 296 -20.58 -17.16 4.64
CA ALA A 296 -21.72 -17.50 5.51
C ALA A 296 -22.82 -18.21 4.72
N THR A 297 -23.14 -17.71 3.51
CA THR A 297 -24.00 -18.34 2.52
C THR A 297 -23.37 -18.18 1.13
N GLU A 298 -23.95 -18.80 0.10
CA GLU A 298 -23.50 -18.60 -1.30
C GLU A 298 -23.48 -17.12 -1.75
N ARG A 299 -24.22 -16.26 -1.03
CA ARG A 299 -24.45 -14.84 -1.37
C ARG A 299 -23.91 -13.88 -0.32
N THR A 300 -23.50 -14.39 0.83
CA THR A 300 -23.05 -13.56 1.96
C THR A 300 -21.63 -13.91 2.32
N GLN A 301 -20.76 -12.95 2.18
CA GLN A 301 -19.35 -13.04 2.56
C GLN A 301 -19.07 -12.09 3.72
N ILE A 302 -18.35 -12.57 4.70
CA ILE A 302 -17.83 -11.80 5.83
C ILE A 302 -16.32 -11.83 5.76
N THR A 303 -15.68 -10.67 5.87
CA THR A 303 -14.23 -10.54 5.87
C THR A 303 -13.76 -9.89 7.16
N LEU A 304 -12.66 -10.36 7.72
CA LEU A 304 -11.97 -9.71 8.83
C LEU A 304 -10.51 -9.56 8.43
N ASN A 305 -10.00 -8.33 8.54
CA ASN A 305 -8.59 -8.03 8.33
C ASN A 305 -8.02 -7.41 9.60
N THR A 306 -6.84 -7.83 9.99
CA THR A 306 -6.11 -7.27 11.14
C THR A 306 -4.67 -7.02 10.74
N ASP A 307 -4.10 -5.96 11.29
CA ASP A 307 -2.68 -5.67 11.18
C ASP A 307 -2.17 -5.04 12.48
N ARG A 308 -0.94 -5.40 12.86
CA ARG A 308 -0.18 -4.73 13.91
C ARG A 308 1.29 -4.71 13.51
N SER A 309 1.82 -3.52 13.30
CA SER A 309 3.20 -3.32 12.88
C SER A 309 3.73 -1.95 13.31
N PRO A 310 5.04 -1.80 13.55
CA PRO A 310 5.65 -0.49 13.66
C PRO A 310 5.64 0.23 12.31
N GLN A 311 5.42 1.54 12.34
CA GLN A 311 5.39 2.44 11.20
C GLN A 311 6.35 3.59 11.45
N ALA A 312 7.09 4.04 10.44
CA ALA A 312 7.93 5.22 10.55
C ALA A 312 7.06 6.47 10.82
N SER A 313 7.50 7.32 11.74
CA SER A 313 6.79 8.55 12.09
C SER A 313 7.38 9.75 11.36
N VAL A 314 6.56 10.72 10.96
CA VAL A 314 7.01 12.00 10.38
C VAL A 314 7.58 12.95 11.43
N PHE A 315 7.37 12.68 12.70
CA PHE A 315 7.85 13.56 13.79
C PHE A 315 9.25 13.17 14.21
N GLU A 316 10.19 14.13 14.23
CA GLU A 316 11.56 13.91 14.71
C GLU A 316 11.62 13.38 16.15
N SER A 317 10.64 13.77 16.99
CA SER A 317 10.55 13.33 18.38
C SER A 317 10.07 11.90 18.55
N ALA A 318 9.41 11.32 17.53
CA ALA A 318 8.89 9.96 17.53
C ALA A 318 9.34 9.27 16.24
N GLN A 319 10.34 8.43 16.33
CA GLN A 319 10.87 7.79 15.12
C GLN A 319 9.95 6.72 14.57
N TYR A 320 9.13 6.08 15.41
CA TYR A 320 8.10 5.14 15.00
C TYR A 320 6.87 5.23 15.92
N TYR A 321 5.78 4.72 15.43
CA TYR A 321 4.59 4.37 16.21
C TYR A 321 4.16 2.95 15.86
N VAL A 322 3.44 2.30 16.78
CA VAL A 322 2.86 0.96 16.54
C VAL A 322 1.40 1.15 16.18
N SER A 323 1.08 0.84 14.92
CA SER A 323 -0.31 0.82 14.45
C SER A 323 -0.91 -0.56 14.65
N SER A 324 -2.13 -0.60 15.20
CA SER A 324 -2.92 -1.82 15.39
C SER A 324 -4.31 -1.59 14.85
N THR A 325 -4.72 -2.32 13.82
CA THR A 325 -6.00 -2.11 13.15
C THR A 325 -6.78 -3.41 12.97
N ALA A 326 -8.12 -3.30 12.97
CA ALA A 326 -9.01 -4.39 12.63
C ALA A 326 -10.20 -3.86 11.82
N TRP A 327 -10.54 -4.55 10.72
CA TRP A 327 -11.62 -4.19 9.81
C TRP A 327 -12.50 -5.38 9.52
N LEU A 328 -13.80 -5.23 9.80
CA LEU A 328 -14.85 -6.20 9.48
C LEU A 328 -15.60 -5.71 8.25
N GLY A 329 -15.78 -6.59 7.25
CA GLY A 329 -16.58 -6.35 6.08
C GLY A 329 -17.69 -7.38 5.95
N VAL A 330 -18.85 -6.97 5.49
CA VAL A 330 -19.97 -7.85 5.14
C VAL A 330 -20.46 -7.44 3.76
N ARG A 331 -20.56 -8.40 2.84
CA ARG A 331 -21.11 -8.22 1.50
C ARG A 331 -22.22 -9.24 1.27
N HIS A 332 -23.39 -8.76 0.82
CA HIS A 332 -24.50 -9.60 0.43
C HIS A 332 -24.93 -9.31 -1.01
N GLU A 333 -25.08 -10.34 -1.80
CA GLU A 333 -25.47 -10.26 -3.22
C GLU A 333 -26.94 -10.67 -3.41
N PHE A 334 -27.66 -9.89 -4.19
CA PHE A 334 -29.02 -10.17 -4.66
C PHE A 334 -29.00 -10.41 -6.18
N PRO A 335 -28.63 -11.62 -6.64
CA PRO A 335 -28.36 -11.87 -8.07
C PRO A 335 -29.59 -11.57 -8.96
N ALA A 336 -30.80 -11.92 -8.51
CA ALA A 336 -32.04 -11.66 -9.25
C ALA A 336 -32.30 -10.16 -9.47
N ARG A 337 -31.77 -9.30 -8.61
CA ARG A 337 -31.88 -7.83 -8.71
C ARG A 337 -30.60 -7.18 -9.24
N LYS A 338 -29.54 -7.96 -9.50
CA LYS A 338 -28.22 -7.46 -9.91
C LYS A 338 -27.66 -6.44 -8.94
N VAL A 339 -27.98 -6.54 -7.65
CA VAL A 339 -27.58 -5.62 -6.58
C VAL A 339 -26.67 -6.34 -5.61
N ALA A 340 -25.64 -5.65 -5.13
CA ALA A 340 -24.87 -6.04 -3.96
C ALA A 340 -24.89 -4.91 -2.93
N VAL A 341 -25.08 -5.27 -1.66
CA VAL A 341 -25.00 -4.34 -0.52
C VAL A 341 -23.82 -4.75 0.33
N TRP A 342 -23.06 -3.77 0.79
CA TRP A 342 -21.91 -4.05 1.63
C TRP A 342 -21.76 -3.03 2.75
N LEU A 343 -21.18 -3.48 3.85
CA LEU A 343 -20.83 -2.70 5.02
C LEU A 343 -19.38 -3.01 5.38
N ARG A 344 -18.60 -2.00 5.74
CA ARG A 344 -17.29 -2.12 6.34
C ARG A 344 -17.24 -1.28 7.61
N VAL A 345 -16.75 -1.83 8.70
CA VAL A 345 -16.55 -1.13 9.97
C VAL A 345 -15.25 -1.59 10.60
N GLY A 346 -14.55 -0.68 11.23
CA GLY A 346 -13.30 -1.02 11.90
C GLY A 346 -12.60 0.22 12.44
N GLY A 347 -11.38 0.02 12.83
CA GLY A 347 -10.53 1.06 13.37
C GLY A 347 -9.30 0.48 14.02
N GLY A 348 -8.68 1.25 14.89
CA GLY A 348 -7.46 0.84 15.52
C GLY A 348 -6.90 1.88 16.47
N GLU A 349 -5.64 1.66 16.81
CA GLU A 349 -4.88 2.49 17.71
C GLU A 349 -3.47 2.67 17.17
N ASP A 350 -2.97 3.92 17.20
CA ASP A 350 -1.59 4.28 16.90
C ASP A 350 -0.91 4.76 18.19
N ALA A 351 0.01 3.94 18.69
CA ALA A 351 0.74 4.19 19.92
C ALA A 351 2.17 4.65 19.62
N TYR A 352 2.49 5.89 19.98
CA TYR A 352 3.79 6.52 19.70
C TYR A 352 4.83 6.14 20.74
N ASN A 353 6.06 5.91 20.33
CA ASN A 353 7.15 5.43 21.18
C ASN A 353 7.82 6.51 22.01
N THR A 354 7.54 7.80 21.75
CA THR A 354 8.13 8.93 22.49
C THR A 354 7.08 9.87 23.03
N LYS A 355 7.46 10.64 24.04
CA LYS A 355 6.62 11.68 24.64
C LYS A 355 6.69 12.93 23.78
N GLN A 356 5.55 13.44 23.35
CA GLN A 356 5.48 14.69 22.60
C GLN A 356 5.37 15.90 23.55
N LEU A 357 6.01 17.01 23.15
CA LEU A 357 5.90 18.28 23.87
C LEU A 357 4.59 18.97 23.48
N THR A 358 3.89 19.58 24.45
CA THR A 358 2.79 20.50 24.16
C THR A 358 3.32 21.89 23.77
N GLU A 359 2.50 22.72 23.12
CA GLU A 359 2.83 24.07 22.65
C GLU A 359 3.44 25.00 23.74
N ASN A 360 3.29 24.70 25.03
CA ASN A 360 3.85 25.47 26.15
C ASN A 360 5.09 24.81 26.77
N GLY A 361 5.70 23.85 26.14
CA GLY A 361 7.01 23.31 26.55
C GLY A 361 7.01 22.38 27.77
N VAL A 362 5.86 22.04 28.35
CA VAL A 362 5.81 21.37 29.66
C VAL A 362 4.85 20.18 29.70
N THR A 363 4.60 19.42 28.67
CA THR A 363 3.87 18.19 28.89
C THR A 363 4.47 17.03 28.13
N THR A 364 5.06 16.12 28.85
CA THR A 364 5.55 14.85 28.36
C THR A 364 4.43 13.81 28.47
N LYS A 365 3.57 13.71 27.46
CA LYS A 365 2.58 12.62 27.33
C LYS A 365 2.91 11.77 26.13
N TRP A 366 2.69 10.46 26.25
CA TRP A 366 2.68 9.56 25.11
C TRP A 366 1.49 9.91 24.21
N ARG A 367 1.72 10.08 22.92
CA ARG A 367 0.61 10.26 21.98
C ARG A 367 -0.04 8.91 21.74
N LEU A 368 -1.36 8.93 21.78
CA LEU A 368 -2.23 7.81 21.47
C LEU A 368 -3.36 8.32 20.60
N ASP A 369 -3.46 7.76 19.40
CA ASP A 369 -4.54 8.07 18.47
C ASP A 369 -5.45 6.86 18.34
N THR A 370 -6.75 7.07 18.50
CA THR A 370 -7.77 6.05 18.22
C THR A 370 -8.43 6.36 16.88
N LEU A 371 -8.49 5.36 16.02
CA LEU A 371 -9.05 5.44 14.68
C LEU A 371 -10.37 4.70 14.65
N PHE A 372 -11.37 5.28 14.02
CA PHE A 372 -12.63 4.63 13.72
C PHE A 372 -13.05 4.94 12.29
N GLY A 373 -13.64 3.94 11.62
CA GLY A 373 -14.16 4.13 10.28
C GLY A 373 -15.32 3.20 9.98
N THR A 374 -16.25 3.68 9.20
CA THR A 374 -17.33 2.88 8.64
C THR A 374 -17.61 3.28 7.21
N ALA A 375 -18.00 2.32 6.39
CA ALA A 375 -18.50 2.59 5.05
C ALA A 375 -19.63 1.63 4.72
N VAL A 376 -20.63 2.12 4.03
CA VAL A 376 -21.76 1.34 3.52
C VAL A 376 -22.01 1.70 2.06
N GLY A 377 -22.28 0.70 1.24
CA GLY A 377 -22.52 0.96 -0.18
C GLY A 377 -23.46 -0.04 -0.82
N VAL A 378 -23.94 0.37 -1.97
CA VAL A 378 -24.80 -0.42 -2.86
C VAL A 378 -24.21 -0.37 -4.26
N ASP A 379 -23.95 -1.52 -4.84
CA ASP A 379 -23.54 -1.68 -6.23
C ASP A 379 -24.70 -2.26 -7.05
N TYR A 380 -24.89 -1.74 -8.24
CA TYR A 380 -25.91 -2.21 -9.19
C TYR A 380 -25.29 -2.46 -10.56
N ALA A 381 -25.42 -3.70 -11.07
CA ALA A 381 -25.00 -4.08 -12.40
C ALA A 381 -26.15 -3.85 -13.40
N ILE A 382 -26.16 -2.69 -14.04
CA ILE A 382 -27.19 -2.34 -15.04
C ILE A 382 -27.10 -3.30 -16.22
N GLN A 383 -25.89 -3.46 -16.74
CA GLN A 383 -25.51 -4.40 -17.79
C GLN A 383 -24.19 -5.08 -17.42
N PRO A 384 -23.77 -6.16 -18.08
CA PRO A 384 -22.45 -6.77 -17.85
C PRO A 384 -21.29 -5.77 -17.98
N TRP A 385 -21.41 -4.82 -18.90
CA TRP A 385 -20.40 -3.78 -19.20
C TRP A 385 -20.64 -2.45 -18.47
N LEU A 386 -21.79 -2.28 -17.77
CA LEU A 386 -22.16 -1.02 -17.09
C LEU A 386 -22.57 -1.28 -15.65
N ARG A 387 -21.80 -0.72 -14.73
CA ARG A 387 -22.07 -0.80 -13.27
C ARG A 387 -22.17 0.59 -12.67
N THR A 388 -22.99 0.73 -11.65
CA THR A 388 -23.09 1.95 -10.85
C THR A 388 -23.11 1.60 -9.37
N GLY A 389 -22.78 2.55 -8.52
CA GLY A 389 -22.81 2.36 -7.08
C GLY A 389 -22.88 3.68 -6.34
N ILE A 390 -23.35 3.61 -5.11
CA ILE A 390 -23.37 4.70 -4.15
C ILE A 390 -22.73 4.20 -2.87
N GLU A 391 -21.92 5.05 -2.26
CA GLU A 391 -21.20 4.77 -1.02
C GLU A 391 -21.26 5.98 -0.09
N TYR A 392 -21.46 5.72 1.19
CA TYR A 392 -21.22 6.66 2.27
C TYR A 392 -20.12 6.11 3.16
N SER A 393 -19.16 6.94 3.55
CA SER A 393 -18.13 6.60 4.51
C SER A 393 -17.94 7.70 5.56
N PHE A 394 -17.61 7.26 6.76
CA PHE A 394 -17.25 8.11 7.89
C PHE A 394 -15.89 7.66 8.42
N LYS A 395 -15.01 8.62 8.72
CA LYS A 395 -13.72 8.41 9.37
C LYS A 395 -13.56 9.37 10.54
N GLN A 396 -12.98 8.89 11.62
CA GLN A 396 -12.68 9.66 12.81
C GLN A 396 -11.30 9.29 13.34
N ARG A 397 -10.54 10.29 13.74
CA ARG A 397 -9.36 10.15 14.59
C ARG A 397 -9.55 10.95 15.85
N THR A 398 -9.38 10.28 17.00
CA THR A 398 -9.39 10.89 18.33
C THR A 398 -8.01 10.72 18.94
N SER A 399 -7.35 11.81 19.29
CA SER A 399 -6.03 11.86 19.90
C SER A 399 -6.10 12.46 21.29
N ASN A 400 -5.20 12.03 22.18
CA ASN A 400 -4.98 12.74 23.44
C ASN A 400 -4.26 14.11 23.24
N PHE A 401 -3.92 14.44 21.96
CA PHE A 401 -3.47 15.77 21.50
C PHE A 401 -4.52 16.33 20.53
N PRO A 402 -5.39 17.27 20.97
CA PRO A 402 -6.59 17.70 20.21
C PRO A 402 -6.31 18.24 18.80
N GLN A 403 -5.11 18.75 18.52
CA GLN A 403 -4.72 19.22 17.18
C GLN A 403 -4.70 18.13 16.11
N PHE A 404 -4.67 16.86 16.50
CA PHE A 404 -4.71 15.72 15.58
C PHE A 404 -6.09 15.09 15.43
N ASN A 405 -7.11 15.60 16.13
CA ASN A 405 -8.47 15.13 15.99
C ASN A 405 -9.04 15.52 14.62
N TYR A 406 -9.84 14.65 14.04
CA TYR A 406 -10.69 15.01 12.92
C TYR A 406 -11.85 14.04 12.77
N ASP A 407 -12.92 14.55 12.15
CA ASP A 407 -14.03 13.77 11.59
C ASP A 407 -14.13 14.10 10.10
N ASP A 408 -14.43 13.09 9.30
CA ASP A 408 -14.68 13.25 7.88
C ASP A 408 -15.83 12.37 7.41
N ASN A 409 -16.75 12.98 6.67
CA ASN A 409 -17.89 12.32 6.01
C ASN A 409 -17.70 12.43 4.50
N LYS A 410 -17.82 11.30 3.83
CA LYS A 410 -17.74 11.24 2.37
C LYS A 410 -18.95 10.51 1.80
N ILE A 411 -19.59 11.10 0.81
CA ILE A 411 -20.60 10.44 0.00
C ILE A 411 -20.11 10.39 -1.44
N SER A 412 -20.24 9.27 -2.10
CA SER A 412 -19.80 9.11 -3.48
C SER A 412 -20.79 8.33 -4.34
N GLY A 413 -20.89 8.72 -5.60
CA GLY A 413 -21.56 7.99 -6.66
C GLY A 413 -20.54 7.56 -7.72
N ARG A 414 -20.67 6.37 -8.28
CA ARG A 414 -19.76 5.83 -9.28
C ARG A 414 -20.52 5.24 -10.46
N ILE A 415 -20.02 5.47 -11.67
CA ILE A 415 -20.43 4.79 -12.90
C ILE A 415 -19.17 4.19 -13.52
N THR A 416 -19.21 2.91 -13.87
CA THR A 416 -18.07 2.19 -14.48
C THR A 416 -18.53 1.50 -15.76
N LEU A 417 -17.81 1.78 -16.84
CA LEU A 417 -17.87 1.10 -18.14
C LEU A 417 -16.69 0.12 -18.20
N GLN A 418 -16.94 -1.12 -18.56
CA GLN A 418 -15.91 -2.16 -18.68
C GLN A 418 -16.21 -3.02 -19.92
N PHE A 419 -15.23 -3.18 -20.81
CA PHE A 419 -15.40 -3.83 -22.12
C PHE A 419 -14.54 -5.07 -22.29
#